data_bcac2ebc19eb622fab144e79693b7fe6
#
_entry.id   bcac2ebc19eb622fab144e79693b7fe6
#
_cell.length_a   1.000
_cell.length_b   1.000
_cell.length_c   1.000
_cell.angle_alpha   90.00
_cell.angle_beta   90.00
_cell.angle_gamma   90.00
#
_symmetry.space_group_name_H-M   'P 1'
#
loop_
_entity.id
_entity.type
_entity.pdbx_description
1 polymer ?
#
loop_
_entity_poly.entity_id
_entity_poly.type
_entity_poly.pdbx_seq_one_letter_code
_entity_poly.pdbx_strand_id
1 'polypeptide(L)'
;MLITKKIRLKPTTEQEILFRKSAGVSRWAYNFFLGENERIYREYIDNGKVGKKSISEGDVRKYINNILKPTTHSWLKEVGSNVMKQGVKDASLALQRYFKGLSGKPKFKSKHKDRPSFYVNYESLSRKQGGFQGEKIGF
;
A
#
# COMPACT_ATOMS: atom_id res chain seq x y z
N MET A 1 -3.16 -8.77 25.95
CA MET A 1 -1.91 -9.36 25.39
C MET A 1 -2.11 -9.63 23.90
N LEU A 2 -1.18 -9.21 23.07
CA LEU A 2 -1.19 -9.50 21.64
C LEU A 2 -0.48 -10.83 21.37
N ILE A 3 -1.16 -11.74 20.67
CA ILE A 3 -0.59 -13.01 20.27
C ILE A 3 -0.47 -13.03 18.74
N THR A 4 0.74 -13.24 18.25
CA THR A 4 1.00 -13.40 16.82
C THR A 4 1.33 -14.86 16.52
N LYS A 5 0.65 -15.41 15.51
CA LYS A 5 0.93 -16.76 15.03
C LYS A 5 1.34 -16.72 13.56
N LYS A 6 2.36 -17.48 13.21
CA LYS A 6 2.81 -17.63 11.84
C LYS A 6 2.33 -18.99 11.31
N ILE A 7 1.55 -18.97 10.26
CA ILE A 7 1.05 -20.19 9.60
C ILE A 7 1.43 -20.18 8.13
N ARG A 8 1.59 -21.36 7.54
CA ARG A 8 1.85 -21.52 6.12
C ARG A 8 0.52 -21.80 5.40
N LEU A 9 0.25 -21.03 4.37
CA LEU A 9 -0.90 -21.25 3.50
C LEU A 9 -0.51 -22.14 2.33
N LYS A 10 -1.48 -22.91 1.82
CA LYS A 10 -1.34 -23.72 0.61
C LYS A 10 -2.31 -23.19 -0.43
N PRO A 11 -1.96 -22.11 -1.16
CA PRO A 11 -2.88 -21.51 -2.11
C PRO A 11 -3.04 -22.37 -3.37
N THR A 12 -4.23 -22.28 -3.97
CA THR A 12 -4.44 -22.74 -5.35
C THR A 12 -3.72 -21.82 -6.32
N THR A 13 -3.59 -22.21 -7.58
CA THR A 13 -2.97 -21.36 -8.62
C THR A 13 -3.67 -20.01 -8.73
N GLU A 14 -5.02 -19.99 -8.70
CA GLU A 14 -5.81 -18.75 -8.76
C GLU A 14 -5.57 -17.86 -7.56
N GLN A 15 -5.53 -18.44 -6.36
CA GLN A 15 -5.23 -17.71 -5.13
C GLN A 15 -3.82 -17.13 -5.15
N GLU A 16 -2.84 -17.89 -5.65
CA GLU A 16 -1.47 -17.42 -5.78
C GLU A 16 -1.36 -16.20 -6.70
N ILE A 17 -2.08 -16.20 -7.82
CA ILE A 17 -2.14 -15.06 -8.73
C ILE A 17 -2.71 -13.84 -8.01
N LEU A 18 -3.79 -13.98 -7.25
CA LEU A 18 -4.38 -12.89 -6.47
C LEU A 18 -3.45 -12.40 -5.36
N PHE A 19 -2.72 -13.29 -4.71
CA PHE A 19 -1.72 -12.90 -3.70
C PHE A 19 -0.61 -12.06 -4.34
N ARG A 20 -0.12 -12.46 -5.50
CA ARG A 20 0.91 -11.71 -6.23
C ARG A 20 0.40 -10.34 -6.70
N LYS A 21 -0.82 -10.26 -7.20
CA LYS A 21 -1.48 -9.00 -7.56
C LYS A 21 -1.62 -8.09 -6.34
N SER A 22 -2.05 -8.64 -5.21
CA SER A 22 -2.22 -7.89 -3.96
C SER A 22 -0.88 -7.34 -3.46
N ALA A 23 0.18 -8.15 -3.47
CA ALA A 23 1.51 -7.69 -3.10
C ALA A 23 2.02 -6.60 -4.07
N GLY A 24 1.73 -6.73 -5.35
CA GLY A 24 2.06 -5.72 -6.37
C GLY A 24 1.34 -4.39 -6.12
N VAL A 25 0.06 -4.42 -5.80
CA VAL A 25 -0.73 -3.22 -5.45
C VAL A 25 -0.18 -2.57 -4.20
N SER A 26 0.12 -3.35 -3.17
CA SER A 26 0.70 -2.83 -1.92
C SER A 26 2.01 -2.10 -2.18
N ARG A 27 2.91 -2.70 -2.95
CA ARG A 27 4.18 -2.08 -3.34
C ARG A 27 3.98 -0.83 -4.18
N TRP A 28 3.08 -0.88 -5.17
CA TRP A 28 2.76 0.27 -6.01
C TRP A 28 2.24 1.44 -5.18
N ALA A 29 1.31 1.20 -4.25
CA ALA A 29 0.73 2.23 -3.40
C ALA A 29 1.78 2.90 -2.51
N TYR A 30 2.66 2.09 -1.93
CA TYR A 30 3.80 2.57 -1.14
C TYR A 30 4.69 3.50 -1.98
N ASN A 31 5.09 3.04 -3.16
CA ASN A 31 5.95 3.81 -4.07
C ASN A 31 5.26 5.06 -4.60
N PHE A 32 3.97 4.98 -4.91
CA PHE A 32 3.19 6.11 -5.39
C PHE A 32 3.15 7.24 -4.35
N PHE A 33 2.90 6.90 -3.10
CA PHE A 33 2.90 7.88 -2.02
C PHE A 33 4.27 8.57 -1.88
N LEU A 34 5.34 7.81 -1.88
CA LEU A 34 6.70 8.37 -1.80
C LEU A 34 7.00 9.27 -3.00
N GLY A 35 6.66 8.83 -4.22
CA GLY A 35 6.90 9.59 -5.45
C GLY A 35 6.13 10.89 -5.48
N GLU A 36 4.87 10.90 -5.06
CA GLU A 36 4.05 12.12 -5.01
C GLU A 36 4.61 13.12 -3.99
N ASN A 37 5.03 12.67 -2.82
CA ASN A 37 5.64 13.55 -1.85
C ASN A 37 6.96 14.13 -2.34
N GLU A 38 7.77 13.34 -3.02
CA GLU A 38 9.02 13.80 -3.60
C GLU A 38 8.77 14.84 -4.72
N ARG A 39 7.81 14.59 -5.58
CA ARG A 39 7.41 15.53 -6.65
C ARG A 39 6.95 16.88 -6.08
N ILE A 40 6.05 16.83 -5.10
CA ILE A 40 5.52 18.05 -4.47
C ILE A 40 6.61 18.83 -3.75
N TYR A 41 7.52 18.14 -3.08
CA TYR A 41 8.65 18.79 -2.42
C TYR A 41 9.59 19.47 -3.41
N ARG A 42 9.88 18.85 -4.55
CA ARG A 42 10.68 19.47 -5.63
C ARG A 42 10.01 20.73 -6.17
N GLU A 43 8.70 20.65 -6.45
CA GLU A 43 7.93 21.83 -6.88
C GLU A 43 7.99 22.95 -5.86
N TYR A 44 7.88 22.63 -4.57
CA TYR A 44 8.03 23.60 -3.50
C TYR A 44 9.39 24.29 -3.52
N ILE A 45 10.48 23.56 -3.69
CA ILE A 45 11.82 24.11 -3.79
C ILE A 45 11.97 24.99 -5.04
N ASP A 46 11.49 24.50 -6.19
CA ASP A 46 11.60 25.22 -7.48
C ASP A 46 10.79 26.52 -7.46
N ASN A 47 9.71 26.59 -6.70
CA ASN A 47 8.87 27.78 -6.53
C ASN A 47 9.39 28.72 -5.41
N GLY A 48 10.64 28.61 -5.00
CA GLY A 48 11.21 29.49 -3.98
C GLY A 48 10.69 29.23 -2.57
N LYS A 49 10.32 27.99 -2.27
CA LYS A 49 9.79 27.54 -0.97
C LYS A 49 8.38 28.13 -0.67
N VAL A 50 7.58 28.26 -1.70
CA VAL A 50 6.19 28.71 -1.61
C VAL A 50 5.25 27.56 -1.99
N GLY A 51 4.16 27.37 -1.24
CA GLY A 51 3.16 26.34 -1.50
C GLY A 51 3.29 25.12 -0.60
N LYS A 52 2.73 24.00 -1.05
CA LYS A 52 2.74 22.74 -0.28
C LYS A 52 4.10 22.08 -0.32
N LYS A 53 4.54 21.57 0.83
CA LYS A 53 5.75 20.76 0.97
C LYS A 53 5.51 19.26 0.81
N SER A 54 4.29 18.81 1.06
CA SER A 54 3.94 17.41 1.10
C SER A 54 2.45 17.21 0.85
N ILE A 55 2.07 15.98 0.60
CA ILE A 55 0.67 15.57 0.46
C ILE A 55 0.34 14.52 1.53
N SER A 56 -0.85 14.62 2.11
CA SER A 56 -1.27 13.71 3.16
C SER A 56 -1.68 12.33 2.62
N GLU A 57 -1.65 11.33 3.48
CA GLU A 57 -2.16 9.98 3.21
C GLU A 57 -3.61 10.02 2.72
N GLY A 58 -4.46 10.82 3.37
CA GLY A 58 -5.87 10.96 2.99
C GLY A 58 -6.06 11.52 1.59
N ASP A 59 -5.31 12.55 1.24
CA ASP A 59 -5.39 13.20 -0.08
C ASP A 59 -4.87 12.27 -1.18
N VAL A 60 -3.80 11.52 -0.93
CA VAL A 60 -3.30 10.52 -1.87
C VAL A 60 -4.35 9.43 -2.11
N ARG A 61 -4.96 8.92 -1.05
CA ARG A 61 -6.03 7.90 -1.18
C ARG A 61 -7.24 8.42 -1.96
N LYS A 62 -7.66 9.66 -1.72
CA LYS A 62 -8.74 10.29 -2.49
C LYS A 62 -8.38 10.38 -3.97
N TYR A 63 -7.18 10.81 -4.28
CA TYR A 63 -6.71 10.90 -5.65
C TYR A 63 -6.70 9.53 -6.33
N ILE A 64 -6.18 8.51 -5.67
CA ILE A 64 -6.16 7.14 -6.20
C ILE A 64 -7.60 6.65 -6.44
N ASN A 65 -8.49 6.77 -5.47
CA ASN A 65 -9.84 6.24 -5.56
C ASN A 65 -10.73 6.99 -6.54
N ASN A 66 -10.61 8.31 -6.61
CA ASN A 66 -11.51 9.16 -7.38
C ASN A 66 -11.02 9.43 -8.80
N ILE A 67 -9.71 9.43 -9.03
CA ILE A 67 -9.11 9.79 -10.31
C ILE A 67 -8.44 8.60 -10.99
N LEU A 68 -7.50 7.94 -10.32
CA LEU A 68 -6.70 6.88 -10.94
C LEU A 68 -7.47 5.57 -11.13
N LYS A 69 -8.15 5.11 -10.10
CA LYS A 69 -8.88 3.83 -10.12
C LYS A 69 -10.00 3.79 -11.17
N PRO A 70 -10.81 4.87 -11.35
CA PRO A 70 -11.84 4.88 -12.40
C PRO A 70 -11.29 5.06 -13.81
N THR A 71 -10.08 5.55 -13.99
CA THR A 71 -9.53 5.94 -15.29
C THR A 71 -8.34 5.10 -15.71
N THR A 72 -7.13 5.49 -15.34
CA THR A 72 -5.88 4.90 -15.82
C THR A 72 -5.41 3.67 -15.06
N HIS A 73 -5.88 3.48 -13.84
CA HIS A 73 -5.43 2.41 -12.93
C HIS A 73 -6.59 1.48 -12.55
N SER A 74 -7.42 1.10 -13.53
CA SER A 74 -8.57 0.21 -13.30
C SER A 74 -8.18 -1.17 -12.75
N TRP A 75 -6.96 -1.61 -12.97
CA TRP A 75 -6.40 -2.84 -12.41
C TRP A 75 -6.40 -2.87 -10.87
N LEU A 76 -6.47 -1.71 -10.22
CA LEU A 76 -6.62 -1.62 -8.75
C LEU A 76 -7.94 -2.24 -8.27
N LYS A 77 -8.96 -2.33 -9.13
CA LYS A 77 -10.25 -2.93 -8.80
C LYS A 77 -10.19 -4.45 -8.59
N GLU A 78 -9.15 -5.09 -9.11
CA GLU A 78 -8.96 -6.55 -8.98
C GLU A 78 -8.54 -6.97 -7.57
N VAL A 79 -8.08 -6.04 -6.77
CA VAL A 79 -7.54 -6.26 -5.41
C VAL A 79 -8.40 -5.53 -4.39
N GLY A 80 -8.48 -6.05 -3.18
CA GLY A 80 -9.20 -5.40 -2.09
C GLY A 80 -8.70 -3.99 -1.81
N SER A 81 -9.61 -3.06 -1.60
CA SER A 81 -9.28 -1.63 -1.39
C SER A 81 -8.37 -1.38 -0.19
N ASN A 82 -8.45 -2.21 0.83
CA ASN A 82 -7.62 -2.10 2.03
C ASN A 82 -6.13 -2.38 1.77
N VAL A 83 -5.80 -3.15 0.75
CA VAL A 83 -4.41 -3.42 0.36
C VAL A 83 -3.72 -2.14 -0.08
N MET A 84 -4.34 -1.37 -0.97
CA MET A 84 -3.84 -0.07 -1.41
C MET A 84 -3.78 0.92 -0.24
N LYS A 85 -4.84 1.00 0.53
CA LYS A 85 -4.93 1.89 1.70
C LYS A 85 -3.78 1.63 2.69
N GLN A 86 -3.49 0.37 2.99
CA GLN A 86 -2.41 0.03 3.91
C GLN A 86 -1.03 0.33 3.33
N GLY A 87 -0.82 0.13 2.03
CA GLY A 87 0.43 0.50 1.35
C GLY A 87 0.72 1.99 1.47
N VAL A 88 -0.27 2.84 1.23
CA VAL A 88 -0.16 4.30 1.42
C VAL A 88 0.15 4.65 2.87
N LYS A 89 -0.56 4.03 3.80
CA LYS A 89 -0.36 4.25 5.24
C LYS A 89 1.06 3.88 5.69
N ASP A 90 1.57 2.75 5.24
CA ASP A 90 2.92 2.29 5.60
C ASP A 90 3.99 3.27 5.09
N ALA A 91 3.83 3.78 3.87
CA ALA A 91 4.73 4.79 3.32
C ALA A 91 4.67 6.11 4.10
N SER A 92 3.47 6.53 4.47
CA SER A 92 3.27 7.73 5.29
C SER A 92 3.97 7.60 6.65
N LEU A 93 3.80 6.47 7.32
CA LEU A 93 4.47 6.20 8.59
C LEU A 93 6.00 6.16 8.44
N ALA A 94 6.51 5.58 7.35
CA ALA A 94 7.94 5.54 7.07
C ALA A 94 8.52 6.95 6.89
N LEU A 95 7.83 7.84 6.18
CA LEU A 95 8.23 9.24 6.05
C LEU A 95 8.19 9.99 7.37
N GLN A 96 7.14 9.78 8.17
CA GLN A 96 7.03 10.40 9.50
C GLN A 96 8.20 9.99 10.41
N ARG A 97 8.56 8.72 10.40
CA ARG A 97 9.70 8.21 11.17
C ARG A 97 11.02 8.84 10.72
N TYR A 98 11.19 9.00 9.41
CA TYR A 98 12.37 9.68 8.85
C TYR A 98 12.46 11.13 9.35
N PHE A 99 11.36 11.88 9.26
CA PHE A 99 11.35 13.29 9.71
C PHE A 99 11.57 13.44 11.22
N LYS A 100 11.21 12.43 12.01
CA LYS A 100 11.49 12.40 13.45
C LYS A 100 12.90 11.92 13.80
N GLY A 101 13.71 11.58 12.80
CA GLY A 101 15.07 11.08 13.00
C GLY A 101 15.14 9.63 13.52
N LEU A 102 14.03 8.88 13.45
CA LEU A 102 13.97 7.51 13.96
C LEU A 102 14.42 6.45 12.96
N SER A 103 14.51 6.80 11.68
CA SER A 103 14.92 5.89 10.62
C SER A 103 15.54 6.66 9.46
N GLY A 104 16.20 5.96 8.53
CA GLY A 104 16.69 6.54 7.29
C GLY A 104 15.56 6.91 6.33
N LYS A 105 15.91 7.62 5.27
CA LYS A 105 14.94 8.00 4.22
C LYS A 105 14.33 6.74 3.59
N PRO A 106 12.98 6.64 3.50
CA PRO A 106 12.33 5.53 2.83
C PRO A 106 12.76 5.43 1.37
N LYS A 107 13.02 4.21 0.92
CA LYS A 107 13.37 3.90 -0.47
C LYS A 107 12.19 3.27 -1.19
N PHE A 108 12.12 3.44 -2.50
CA PHE A 108 11.15 2.73 -3.33
C PHE A 108 11.34 1.21 -3.20
N LYS A 109 10.23 0.50 -3.10
CA LYS A 109 10.23 -0.96 -3.07
C LYS A 109 10.38 -1.52 -4.48
N SER A 110 11.17 -2.60 -4.60
CA SER A 110 11.42 -3.29 -5.86
C SER A 110 10.81 -4.68 -5.85
N LYS A 111 10.23 -5.08 -6.97
CA LYS A 111 9.70 -6.44 -7.16
C LYS A 111 10.76 -7.53 -6.91
N HIS A 112 12.01 -7.24 -7.23
CA HIS A 112 13.09 -8.21 -7.15
C HIS A 112 13.87 -8.19 -5.84
N LYS A 113 13.90 -7.05 -5.14
CA LYS A 113 14.68 -6.87 -3.92
C LYS A 113 13.86 -7.04 -2.65
N ASP A 114 12.59 -6.66 -2.69
CA ASP A 114 11.73 -6.66 -1.52
C ASP A 114 10.86 -7.90 -1.49
N ARG A 115 10.68 -8.44 -0.30
CA ARG A 115 9.80 -9.59 -0.09
C ARG A 115 8.36 -9.20 -0.39
N PRO A 116 7.65 -9.91 -1.29
CA PRO A 116 6.24 -9.63 -1.55
C PRO A 116 5.40 -9.82 -0.29
N SER A 117 4.59 -8.83 0.02
CA SER A 117 3.65 -8.91 1.15
C SER A 117 2.49 -7.95 0.97
N PHE A 118 1.39 -8.23 1.64
CA PHE A 118 0.25 -7.33 1.72
C PHE A 118 -0.51 -7.58 3.02
N TYR A 119 -1.36 -6.63 3.37
CA TYR A 119 -2.11 -6.63 4.61
C TYR A 119 -3.61 -6.80 4.34
N VAL A 120 -4.27 -7.61 5.14
CA VAL A 120 -5.73 -7.77 5.14
C VAL A 120 -6.27 -7.31 6.49
N ASN A 121 -7.22 -6.38 6.47
CA ASN A 121 -7.85 -5.87 7.68
C ASN A 121 -8.66 -6.96 8.38
N TYR A 122 -8.66 -6.93 9.70
CA TYR A 122 -9.52 -7.78 10.51
C TYR A 122 -11.00 -7.65 10.13
N GLU A 123 -11.46 -6.44 9.90
CA GLU A 123 -12.85 -6.15 9.50
C GLU A 123 -13.26 -6.80 8.18
N SER A 124 -12.30 -6.97 7.26
CA SER A 124 -12.54 -7.60 5.96
C SER A 124 -12.24 -9.10 5.95
N LEU A 125 -11.73 -9.64 7.05
CA LEU A 125 -11.35 -11.04 7.19
C LEU A 125 -12.47 -11.82 7.87
N SER A 126 -12.97 -12.86 7.22
CA SER A 126 -13.94 -13.79 7.81
C SER A 126 -13.41 -15.22 7.77
N ARG A 127 -13.77 -15.98 8.80
CA ARG A 127 -13.45 -17.40 8.86
C ARG A 127 -14.44 -18.19 7.99
N LYS A 128 -13.91 -19.06 7.15
CA LYS A 128 -14.68 -20.00 6.35
C LYS A 128 -14.28 -21.42 6.70
N GLN A 129 -15.13 -22.38 6.35
CA GLN A 129 -14.82 -23.79 6.55
C GLN A 129 -13.52 -24.14 5.80
N GLY A 130 -12.52 -24.60 6.53
CA GLY A 130 -11.22 -24.95 5.97
C GLY A 130 -10.28 -23.78 5.65
N GLY A 131 -10.66 -22.52 6.02
CA GLY A 131 -9.78 -21.39 5.74
C GLY A 131 -10.36 -20.04 6.12
N PHE A 132 -9.92 -18.99 5.43
CA PHE A 132 -10.32 -17.62 5.66
C PHE A 132 -10.76 -16.96 4.36
N GLN A 133 -11.62 -15.97 4.46
CA GLN A 133 -12.06 -15.11 3.37
C GLN A 133 -11.69 -13.67 3.67
N GLY A 134 -10.83 -13.08 2.84
CA GLY A 134 -10.55 -11.65 2.85
C GLY A 134 -11.36 -10.94 1.77
N GLU A 135 -11.18 -9.63 1.65
CA GLU A 135 -11.79 -8.86 0.58
C GLU A 135 -11.25 -9.33 -0.78
N LYS A 136 -12.13 -9.87 -1.63
CA LYS A 136 -11.82 -10.38 -2.97
C LYS A 136 -10.86 -11.58 -3.03
N ILE A 137 -10.50 -12.16 -1.90
CA ILE A 137 -9.55 -13.28 -1.88
C ILE A 137 -9.89 -14.27 -0.77
N GLY A 138 -9.97 -15.56 -1.11
CA GLY A 138 -10.13 -16.66 -0.17
C GLY A 138 -8.84 -17.44 0.01
N PHE A 139 -8.62 -17.94 1.21
CA PHE A 139 -7.43 -18.75 1.51
C PHE A 139 -7.61 -19.61 2.77
#